data_9a18d3e8accbb90ec1dad23ee99ebc19
#
_entry.id   9a18d3e8accbb90ec1dad23ee99ebc19
#
_cell.length_a   1.000
_cell.length_b   1.000
_cell.length_c   1.000
_cell.angle_alpha   90.00
_cell.angle_beta   90.00
_cell.angle_gamma   90.00
#
_symmetry.space_group_name_H-M   'P 1'
#
loop_
_entity.id
_entity.type
_entity.pdbx_description
1 polymer ?
#
loop_
_entity_poly.entity_id
_entity_poly.type
_entity_poly.pdbx_seq_one_letter_code
_entity_poly.pdbx_strand_id
1 'polypeptide(L)'
;MDRRSEQAGRARPPSYRGRGSRGDRGRMRYTGGPGRGITVGESSGVFSWHKVVLKNGTKYDKIVLLKELLARTETKFIPICYSKQGVNTQFYIEDGAAARALKDLDKKLEMPDGFPLAITVDRTSPPNMPISDELVEKIKVVMSKRYFVANKALNLSAFHVGNFL
;
A
#
# COMPACT_ATOMS: atom_id res chain seq x y z
N MET A 1 -65.54 -18.84 -30.42
CA MET A 1 -65.70 -17.37 -30.45
C MET A 1 -64.35 -16.74 -30.57
N ASP A 2 -64.07 -16.42 -31.73
CA ASP A 2 -63.17 -15.49 -32.37
C ASP A 2 -62.83 -14.22 -31.64
N ARG A 3 -61.55 -13.83 -31.80
CA ARG A 3 -61.01 -12.51 -32.18
C ARG A 3 -59.50 -12.52 -32.09
N ARG A 4 -58.88 -12.71 -33.27
CA ARG A 4 -58.28 -11.73 -34.19
C ARG A 4 -57.41 -10.69 -33.45
N SER A 5 -56.08 -10.89 -33.56
CA SER A 5 -55.11 -10.19 -34.41
C SER A 5 -55.12 -8.67 -34.31
N GLU A 6 -53.99 -8.10 -33.91
CA GLU A 6 -53.42 -6.89 -34.54
C GLU A 6 -51.94 -6.79 -34.38
N GLN A 7 -51.27 -6.91 -35.51
CA GLN A 7 -49.84 -6.56 -35.69
C GLN A 7 -49.76 -5.04 -35.80
N ALA A 8 -48.92 -4.43 -35.01
CA ALA A 8 -48.50 -3.05 -35.23
C ALA A 8 -46.97 -3.02 -35.48
N GLY A 9 -46.63 -2.64 -36.70
CA GLY A 9 -45.31 -2.56 -37.27
C GLY A 9 -44.43 -1.54 -36.56
N ARG A 10 -43.19 -1.96 -36.32
CA ARG A 10 -42.13 -1.06 -35.89
C ARG A 10 -41.38 -0.51 -37.09
N ALA A 11 -41.57 0.77 -37.31
CA ALA A 11 -40.81 1.57 -38.28
C ALA A 11 -39.34 1.68 -37.83
N ARG A 12 -38.45 1.42 -38.77
CA ARG A 12 -37.02 1.64 -38.63
C ARG A 12 -36.69 3.13 -38.85
N PRO A 13 -35.87 3.78 -38.01
CA PRO A 13 -35.37 5.11 -38.32
C PRO A 13 -34.26 5.07 -39.39
N PRO A 14 -34.14 6.14 -40.19
CA PRO A 14 -33.20 6.19 -41.33
C PRO A 14 -31.75 6.40 -40.89
N SER A 15 -30.87 5.70 -41.60
CA SER A 15 -29.42 5.83 -41.48
C SER A 15 -28.95 7.15 -42.08
N TYR A 16 -28.42 8.03 -41.28
CA TYR A 16 -27.69 9.23 -41.75
C TYR A 16 -26.26 8.82 -42.19
N ARG A 17 -26.08 8.75 -43.52
CA ARG A 17 -24.74 8.77 -44.15
C ARG A 17 -24.27 10.23 -44.16
N GLY A 18 -23.37 10.58 -43.27
CA GLY A 18 -22.54 11.80 -43.33
C GLY A 18 -21.28 11.54 -44.12
N ARG A 19 -21.24 12.01 -45.35
CA ARG A 19 -20.01 12.16 -46.16
C ARG A 19 -19.33 13.49 -45.77
N GLY A 20 -17.99 13.43 -45.75
CA GLY A 20 -17.15 14.64 -45.83
C GLY A 20 -16.31 14.82 -44.59
N SER A 21 -15.03 14.81 -44.66
CA SER A 21 -14.18 15.71 -45.37
C SER A 21 -12.73 15.23 -45.21
N ARG A 22 -12.04 15.18 -46.32
CA ARG A 22 -10.60 15.04 -46.42
C ARG A 22 -9.96 16.29 -45.82
N GLY A 23 -9.19 16.13 -44.77
CA GLY A 23 -8.29 17.13 -44.19
C GLY A 23 -6.89 16.52 -44.10
N ASP A 24 -6.22 16.55 -45.25
CA ASP A 24 -4.77 16.40 -45.35
C ASP A 24 -4.11 17.56 -44.61
N ARG A 25 -3.22 17.29 -43.65
CA ARG A 25 -2.08 18.14 -43.33
C ARG A 25 -1.30 17.63 -42.11
N GLY A 26 -0.02 17.38 -42.35
CA GLY A 26 1.00 17.53 -41.33
C GLY A 26 1.62 16.23 -40.81
N ARG A 27 2.35 15.53 -41.67
CA ARG A 27 3.45 14.66 -41.23
C ARG A 27 4.50 15.52 -40.55
N MET A 28 4.40 15.77 -39.28
CA MET A 28 5.58 16.09 -38.48
C MET A 28 6.31 14.79 -38.18
N ARG A 29 7.36 14.56 -38.97
CA ARG A 29 8.38 13.59 -38.62
C ARG A 29 9.14 14.13 -37.42
N TYR A 30 8.76 13.67 -36.22
CA TYR A 30 9.65 13.73 -35.08
C TYR A 30 10.73 12.67 -35.31
N THR A 31 11.88 13.10 -35.78
CA THR A 31 13.12 12.37 -35.66
C THR A 31 13.46 12.32 -34.17
N GLY A 32 12.91 11.31 -33.49
CA GLY A 32 13.31 10.99 -32.13
C GLY A 32 14.74 10.52 -32.14
N GLY A 33 15.65 11.36 -31.65
CA GLY A 33 16.96 10.94 -31.24
C GLY A 33 16.84 9.80 -30.22
N PRO A 34 17.88 8.98 -30.03
CA PRO A 34 17.88 7.93 -29.01
C PRO A 34 17.80 8.61 -27.65
N GLY A 35 16.59 8.79 -27.16
CA GLY A 35 16.34 9.21 -25.80
C GLY A 35 16.98 8.17 -24.90
N ARG A 36 18.11 8.57 -24.28
CA ARG A 36 18.63 7.88 -23.11
C ARG A 36 17.44 7.72 -22.18
N GLY A 37 16.95 6.47 -22.05
CA GLY A 37 16.02 6.12 -21.00
C GLY A 37 16.65 6.61 -19.72
N ILE A 38 16.08 7.66 -19.16
CA ILE A 38 16.30 8.01 -17.77
C ILE A 38 15.71 6.81 -17.02
N THR A 39 16.57 5.83 -16.76
CA THR A 39 16.32 4.93 -15.65
C THR A 39 16.23 5.87 -14.47
N VAL A 40 15.02 6.13 -14.03
CA VAL A 40 14.78 6.74 -12.73
C VAL A 40 15.48 5.80 -11.78
N GLY A 41 16.73 6.15 -11.44
CA GLY A 41 17.50 5.43 -10.46
C GLY A 41 16.60 5.32 -9.26
N GLU A 42 16.47 4.12 -8.74
CA GLU A 42 15.92 3.91 -7.41
C GLU A 42 16.66 4.88 -6.51
N SER A 43 16.03 6.03 -6.23
CA SER A 43 16.53 6.96 -5.24
C SER A 43 16.46 6.21 -3.91
N SER A 44 17.60 5.66 -3.55
CA SER A 44 17.89 5.13 -2.23
C SER A 44 17.67 6.26 -1.23
N GLY A 45 16.49 6.30 -0.62
CA GLY A 45 16.14 7.32 0.36
C GLY A 45 14.64 7.54 0.54
N VAL A 46 13.81 7.04 -0.34
CA VAL A 46 12.37 7.06 -0.11
C VAL A 46 12.04 5.84 0.77
N PHE A 47 11.75 6.09 2.04
CA PHE A 47 11.18 5.08 2.92
C PHE A 47 10.04 4.37 2.19
N SER A 48 10.22 3.13 1.81
CA SER A 48 9.19 2.40 1.09
C SER A 48 8.28 1.70 2.09
N TRP A 49 7.36 2.46 2.65
CA TRP A 49 6.34 1.92 3.52
C TRP A 49 5.33 1.09 2.73
N HIS A 50 4.91 0.00 3.34
CA HIS A 50 3.91 -0.88 2.79
C HIS A 50 2.81 -1.12 3.81
N LYS A 51 1.57 -0.99 3.34
CA LYS A 51 0.38 -1.34 4.10
C LYS A 51 0.03 -2.78 3.79
N VAL A 52 -0.04 -3.61 4.81
CA VAL A 52 -0.45 -5.00 4.73
C VAL A 52 -1.87 -5.12 5.26
N VAL A 53 -2.77 -5.69 4.48
CA VAL A 53 -4.16 -5.95 4.87
C VAL A 53 -4.41 -7.45 4.81
N LEU A 54 -4.85 -8.01 5.92
CA LEU A 54 -5.21 -9.41 6.06
C LEU A 54 -6.74 -9.52 6.07
N LYS A 55 -7.31 -10.09 5.02
CA LYS A 55 -8.76 -10.25 4.90
C LYS A 55 -9.25 -11.27 5.94
N ASN A 56 -10.35 -10.95 6.59
CA ASN A 56 -10.91 -11.73 7.69
C ASN A 56 -9.95 -11.97 8.87
N GLY A 57 -8.88 -11.17 8.97
CA GLY A 57 -7.85 -11.31 9.99
C GLY A 57 -8.34 -11.10 11.41
N THR A 58 -9.49 -10.41 11.63
CA THR A 58 -10.07 -10.21 12.96
C THR A 58 -10.57 -11.48 13.61
N LYS A 59 -10.77 -12.55 12.81
CA LYS A 59 -11.15 -13.90 13.27
C LYS A 59 -10.05 -14.54 14.13
N TYR A 60 -8.80 -14.16 13.90
CA TYR A 60 -7.64 -14.74 14.56
C TYR A 60 -7.05 -13.80 15.62
N ASP A 61 -6.41 -14.36 16.61
CA ASP A 61 -5.64 -13.60 17.57
C ASP A 61 -4.40 -12.96 16.89
N LYS A 62 -4.06 -11.75 17.32
CA LYS A 62 -2.91 -10.99 16.79
C LYS A 62 -1.61 -11.80 16.87
N ILE A 63 -1.38 -12.46 18.00
CA ILE A 63 -0.13 -13.20 18.25
C ILE A 63 -0.05 -14.39 17.33
N VAL A 64 -1.14 -15.15 17.16
CA VAL A 64 -1.23 -16.30 16.26
C VAL A 64 -0.98 -15.86 14.81
N LEU A 65 -1.67 -14.81 14.35
CA LEU A 65 -1.52 -14.27 13.01
C LEU A 65 -0.08 -13.86 12.70
N LEU A 66 0.52 -13.05 13.57
CA LEU A 66 1.90 -12.58 13.37
C LEU A 66 2.91 -13.71 13.47
N LYS A 67 2.70 -14.69 14.34
CA LYS A 67 3.57 -15.87 14.46
C LYS A 67 3.57 -16.70 13.19
N GLU A 68 2.39 -16.97 12.61
CA GLU A 68 2.26 -17.73 11.36
C GLU A 68 2.91 -16.96 10.18
N LEU A 69 2.68 -15.65 10.09
CA LEU A 69 3.32 -14.83 9.07
C LEU A 69 4.84 -14.84 9.20
N LEU A 70 5.38 -14.65 10.40
CA LEU A 70 6.82 -14.64 10.65
C LEU A 70 7.47 -16.01 10.44
N ALA A 71 6.76 -17.10 10.72
CA ALA A 71 7.25 -18.46 10.51
C ALA A 71 7.39 -18.82 9.02
N ARG A 72 6.57 -18.19 8.16
CA ARG A 72 6.54 -18.46 6.72
C ARG A 72 7.33 -17.43 5.89
N THR A 73 7.67 -16.28 6.47
CA THR A 73 8.53 -15.30 5.82
C THR A 73 9.98 -15.55 6.23
N GLU A 74 10.87 -15.67 5.26
CA GLU A 74 12.32 -15.77 5.52
C GLU A 74 12.89 -14.46 6.10
N THR A 75 12.23 -13.34 5.80
CA THR A 75 12.63 -12.00 6.23
C THR A 75 11.86 -11.60 7.48
N LYS A 76 12.58 -11.26 8.55
CA LYS A 76 11.98 -10.71 9.76
C LYS A 76 11.46 -9.30 9.49
N PHE A 77 10.25 -9.00 9.95
CA PHE A 77 9.65 -7.67 9.86
C PHE A 77 9.03 -7.26 11.20
N ILE A 78 8.89 -5.97 11.39
CA ILE A 78 8.24 -5.39 12.57
C ILE A 78 6.90 -4.79 12.12
N PRO A 79 5.77 -5.33 12.58
CA PRO A 79 4.45 -4.77 12.26
C PRO A 79 4.21 -3.49 13.05
N ILE A 80 4.01 -2.38 12.35
CA ILE A 80 3.78 -1.05 12.92
C ILE A 80 2.31 -0.68 12.74
N CYS A 81 1.71 0.00 13.71
CA CYS A 81 0.30 0.44 13.69
C CYS A 81 -0.69 -0.70 13.38
N TYR A 82 -0.52 -1.86 14.03
CA TYR A 82 -1.47 -2.94 13.89
C TYR A 82 -2.86 -2.51 14.39
N SER A 83 -3.86 -2.63 13.52
CA SER A 83 -5.25 -2.24 13.82
C SER A 83 -6.25 -3.18 13.17
N LYS A 84 -7.45 -3.23 13.75
CA LYS A 84 -8.60 -3.97 13.22
C LYS A 84 -9.52 -3.01 12.48
N GLN A 85 -9.90 -3.35 11.27
CA GLN A 85 -10.85 -2.58 10.47
C GLN A 85 -11.98 -3.47 9.97
N GLY A 86 -13.12 -3.41 10.65
CA GLY A 86 -14.24 -4.33 10.40
C GLY A 86 -13.79 -5.77 10.57
N VAL A 87 -13.91 -6.59 9.53
CA VAL A 87 -13.48 -8.00 9.52
C VAL A 87 -11.99 -8.19 9.18
N ASN A 88 -11.32 -7.14 8.73
CA ASN A 88 -9.92 -7.20 8.31
C ASN A 88 -8.99 -6.70 9.41
N THR A 89 -7.74 -7.13 9.36
CA THR A 89 -6.65 -6.52 10.13
C THR A 89 -5.65 -5.87 9.20
N GLN A 90 -4.99 -4.83 9.67
CA GLN A 90 -3.96 -4.13 8.92
C GLN A 90 -2.78 -3.75 9.79
N PHE A 91 -1.63 -3.66 9.18
CA PHE A 91 -0.42 -3.12 9.78
C PHE A 91 0.48 -2.55 8.68
N TYR A 92 1.54 -1.86 9.10
CA TYR A 92 2.51 -1.27 8.18
C TYR A 92 3.87 -1.88 8.41
N ILE A 93 4.67 -1.97 7.35
CA ILE A 93 6.06 -2.40 7.38
C ILE A 93 6.90 -1.47 6.52
N GLU A 94 8.15 -1.29 6.89
CA GLU A 94 9.09 -0.43 6.17
C GLU A 94 9.95 -1.22 5.18
N ASP A 95 10.11 -2.53 5.42
CA ASP A 95 10.98 -3.39 4.62
C ASP A 95 10.29 -3.87 3.34
N GLY A 96 10.86 -3.50 2.19
CA GLY A 96 10.38 -3.91 0.88
C GLY A 96 10.59 -5.40 0.56
N ALA A 97 11.60 -6.07 1.15
CA ALA A 97 11.82 -7.50 0.97
C ALA A 97 10.74 -8.29 1.72
N ALA A 98 10.46 -7.92 2.96
CA ALA A 98 9.35 -8.49 3.72
C ALA A 98 7.99 -8.24 3.07
N ALA A 99 7.79 -7.07 2.45
CA ALA A 99 6.56 -6.76 1.71
C ALA A 99 6.35 -7.71 0.53
N ARG A 100 7.40 -8.01 -0.24
CA ARG A 100 7.35 -8.99 -1.34
C ARG A 100 7.05 -10.38 -0.82
N ALA A 101 7.77 -10.83 0.21
CA ALA A 101 7.55 -12.14 0.81
C ALA A 101 6.11 -12.31 1.31
N LEU A 102 5.55 -11.31 1.98
CA LEU A 102 4.15 -11.32 2.43
C LEU A 102 3.16 -11.36 1.26
N LYS A 103 3.44 -10.64 0.17
CA LYS A 103 2.62 -10.68 -1.03
C LYS A 103 2.63 -12.06 -1.69
N ASP A 104 3.79 -12.72 -1.69
CA ASP A 104 3.93 -14.08 -2.25
C ASP A 104 3.23 -15.15 -1.42
N LEU A 105 2.94 -14.87 -0.15
CA LEU A 105 2.15 -15.72 0.74
C LEU A 105 0.63 -15.57 0.55
N ASP A 106 0.15 -14.63 -0.28
CA ASP A 106 -1.28 -14.44 -0.53
C ASP A 106 -1.94 -15.76 -0.93
N LYS A 107 -2.97 -16.16 -0.18
CA LYS A 107 -3.73 -17.40 -0.35
C LYS A 107 -2.92 -18.71 -0.26
N LYS A 108 -1.62 -18.63 0.03
CA LYS A 108 -0.75 -19.81 0.23
C LYS A 108 -0.58 -20.15 1.71
N LEU A 109 -0.81 -19.17 2.58
CA LEU A 109 -0.75 -19.37 4.03
C LEU A 109 -2.08 -19.91 4.51
N GLU A 110 -2.09 -21.16 4.96
CA GLU A 110 -3.23 -21.78 5.62
C GLU A 110 -3.17 -21.47 7.12
N MET A 111 -4.28 -20.99 7.66
CA MET A 111 -4.46 -20.75 9.08
C MET A 111 -4.82 -22.08 9.81
N PRO A 112 -4.70 -22.14 11.14
CA PRO A 112 -4.99 -23.36 11.91
C PRO A 112 -6.40 -23.96 11.70
N ASP A 113 -7.33 -23.16 11.18
CA ASP A 113 -8.68 -23.59 10.82
C ASP A 113 -8.81 -24.12 9.37
N GLY A 114 -7.68 -24.25 8.65
CA GLY A 114 -7.61 -24.76 7.28
C GLY A 114 -8.01 -23.74 6.20
N PHE A 115 -8.31 -22.47 6.56
CA PHE A 115 -8.65 -21.46 5.56
C PHE A 115 -7.40 -20.70 5.07
N PRO A 116 -7.27 -20.48 3.75
CA PRO A 116 -6.20 -19.69 3.20
C PRO A 116 -6.37 -18.22 3.57
N LEU A 117 -5.31 -17.61 4.09
CA LEU A 117 -5.30 -16.20 4.43
C LEU A 117 -5.07 -15.35 3.18
N ALA A 118 -5.99 -14.45 2.88
CA ALA A 118 -5.82 -13.50 1.78
C ALA A 118 -5.07 -12.26 2.29
N ILE A 119 -3.93 -11.97 1.65
CA ILE A 119 -2.98 -10.91 2.02
C ILE A 119 -2.90 -9.90 0.87
N THR A 120 -3.15 -8.64 1.16
CA THR A 120 -2.94 -7.55 0.21
C THR A 120 -1.82 -6.67 0.73
N VAL A 121 -0.86 -6.34 -0.14
CA VAL A 121 0.28 -5.48 0.21
C VAL A 121 0.36 -4.34 -0.78
N ASP A 122 0.16 -3.13 -0.30
CA ASP A 122 0.15 -1.91 -1.09
C ASP A 122 1.26 -0.96 -0.64
N ARG A 123 1.94 -0.32 -1.59
CA ARG A 123 2.91 0.74 -1.28
C ARG A 123 2.16 1.97 -0.76
N THR A 124 2.66 2.58 0.31
CA THR A 124 2.00 3.71 0.97
C THR A 124 3.02 4.70 1.54
N SER A 125 2.55 5.86 1.97
CA SER A 125 3.30 6.77 2.83
C SER A 125 3.42 6.22 4.25
N PRO A 126 4.37 6.74 5.06
CA PRO A 126 4.46 6.40 6.48
C PRO A 126 3.12 6.55 7.18
N PRO A 127 2.75 5.62 8.07
CA PRO A 127 1.53 5.76 8.83
C PRO A 127 1.61 6.99 9.75
N ASN A 128 0.53 7.74 9.83
CA ASN A 128 0.42 8.80 10.82
C ASN A 128 0.21 8.15 12.19
N MET A 129 1.28 8.11 12.99
CA MET A 129 1.23 7.60 14.36
C MET A 129 0.92 8.75 15.30
N PRO A 130 -0.23 8.74 16.01
CA PRO A 130 -0.45 9.71 17.05
C PRO A 130 0.62 9.51 18.14
N ILE A 131 1.36 10.57 18.42
CA ILE A 131 2.35 10.56 19.49
C ILE A 131 1.57 10.63 20.80
N SER A 132 1.68 9.60 21.65
CA SER A 132 1.06 9.61 22.97
C SER A 132 1.79 10.57 23.90
N ASP A 133 1.06 11.15 24.87
CA ASP A 133 1.65 12.04 25.87
C ASP A 133 2.76 11.35 26.65
N GLU A 134 2.63 10.04 26.92
CA GLU A 134 3.65 9.22 27.56
C GLU A 134 4.95 9.17 26.73
N LEU A 135 4.81 9.02 25.39
CA LEU A 135 5.96 9.02 24.51
C LEU A 135 6.62 10.40 24.45
N VAL A 136 5.82 11.47 24.48
CA VAL A 136 6.32 12.86 24.55
C VAL A 136 7.17 13.06 25.80
N GLU A 137 6.69 12.59 26.97
CA GLU A 137 7.45 12.69 28.23
C GLU A 137 8.75 11.87 28.19
N LYS A 138 8.71 10.65 27.64
CA LYS A 138 9.94 9.85 27.44
C LYS A 138 10.94 10.57 26.54
N ILE A 139 10.48 11.17 25.44
CA ILE A 139 11.30 11.97 24.54
C ILE A 139 11.95 13.14 25.27
N LYS A 140 11.18 13.90 26.06
CA LYS A 140 11.69 15.04 26.85
C LYS A 140 12.80 14.61 27.82
N VAL A 141 12.60 13.49 28.52
CA VAL A 141 13.59 12.95 29.45
C VAL A 141 14.88 12.55 28.71
N VAL A 142 14.77 11.89 27.54
CA VAL A 142 15.94 11.51 26.75
C VAL A 142 16.66 12.75 26.20
N MET A 143 15.92 13.74 25.72
CA MET A 143 16.47 14.98 25.20
C MET A 143 17.19 15.77 26.31
N SER A 144 16.63 15.86 27.50
CA SER A 144 17.28 16.56 28.63
C SER A 144 18.60 15.91 29.03
N LYS A 145 18.71 14.58 28.98
CA LYS A 145 19.95 13.85 29.25
C LYS A 145 21.04 14.08 28.19
N ARG A 146 20.64 14.45 26.99
CA ARG A 146 21.52 14.68 25.84
C ARG A 146 21.84 16.14 25.58
N TYR A 147 21.28 17.04 26.40
CA TYR A 147 21.53 18.46 26.29
C TYR A 147 22.76 18.88 27.11
N PHE A 148 23.74 19.48 26.44
CA PHE A 148 24.95 20.00 27.06
C PHE A 148 24.78 21.50 27.34
N VAL A 149 24.62 21.85 28.61
CA VAL A 149 24.35 23.24 29.06
C VAL A 149 25.51 24.17 28.70
N ALA A 150 26.74 23.70 28.81
CA ALA A 150 27.96 24.49 28.60
C ALA A 150 28.05 25.10 27.18
N ASN A 151 27.67 24.36 26.18
CA ASN A 151 27.71 24.78 24.78
C ASN A 151 26.32 24.96 24.15
N LYS A 152 25.27 24.84 24.94
CA LYS A 152 23.85 24.92 24.50
C LYS A 152 23.54 23.98 23.34
N ALA A 153 24.18 22.81 23.30
CA ALA A 153 24.04 21.83 22.21
C ALA A 153 23.22 20.62 22.63
N LEU A 154 22.41 20.12 21.71
CA LEU A 154 21.64 18.89 21.83
C LEU A 154 22.21 17.81 20.92
N ASN A 155 22.67 16.69 21.49
CA ASN A 155 23.17 15.58 20.72
C ASN A 155 22.03 14.65 20.28
N LEU A 156 21.69 14.70 18.99
CA LEU A 156 20.68 13.84 18.37
C LEU A 156 21.27 12.60 17.67
N SER A 157 22.57 12.36 17.78
CA SER A 157 23.22 11.19 17.16
C SER A 157 22.60 9.90 17.71
N ALA A 158 22.29 8.97 16.81
CA ALA A 158 21.64 7.70 17.13
C ALA A 158 20.34 7.83 17.97
N PHE A 159 19.61 8.94 17.84
CA PHE A 159 18.37 9.17 18.57
C PHE A 159 17.31 8.10 18.26
N HIS A 160 17.28 7.58 17.01
CA HIS A 160 16.40 6.53 16.54
C HIS A 160 16.66 5.15 17.15
N VAL A 161 17.88 4.91 17.66
CA VAL A 161 18.27 3.63 18.31
C VAL A 161 18.10 3.70 19.83
N GLY A 162 17.82 4.89 20.38
CA GLY A 162 17.77 5.12 21.82
C GLY A 162 16.49 4.62 22.47
N ASN A 163 16.60 3.67 23.33
CA ASN A 163 15.84 3.34 24.55
C ASN A 163 14.46 4.02 24.74
N PHE A 164 13.55 3.78 23.82
CA PHE A 164 12.12 4.04 24.02
C PHE A 164 11.37 2.75 24.46
N LEU A 165 12.11 1.70 24.82
CA LEU A 165 11.61 0.45 25.39
C LEU A 165 11.50 0.54 26.91
#